data_70026441cbcb74236609580a0cdd0076
#
_entry.id   70026441cbcb74236609580a0cdd0076
#
_cell.length_a   1.000
_cell.length_b   1.000
_cell.length_c   1.000
_cell.angle_alpha   90.00
_cell.angle_beta   90.00
_cell.angle_gamma   90.00
#
_symmetry.space_group_name_H-M   'P 1'
#
loop_
_entity.id
_entity.type
_entity.pdbx_description
1 polymer ?
#
loop_
_entity_poly.entity_id
_entity_poly.type
_entity_poly.pdbx_seq_one_letter_code
_entity_poly.pdbx_strand_id
1 'polypeptide(L)'
;FKEWKNAFKRFINNIPFYGAAIICIDDPTIQSIISEIEDKKIITYGLSPQADFRATNIVFKDSKTFFSLEISPKKDASAKKIENMVSNIPGIHNVQNILSVCSMAVELGIDLEIIKLALLGFEGVNRRFSLIKNYKGIQIFDDYGHHPIEIKATLSASREITNDKVVAIVQPHRYTRLKLLFEDFTSAF
;
A
#
# COMPACT_ATOMS: atom_id res chain seq x y z
N PHE A 1 12.58 18.00 -7.70
CA PHE A 1 12.16 16.62 -8.03
C PHE A 1 13.35 15.72 -8.36
N LYS A 2 14.32 16.18 -9.16
CA LYS A 2 15.55 15.44 -9.52
C LYS A 2 16.40 15.07 -8.28
N GLU A 3 16.51 15.97 -7.31
CA GLU A 3 17.27 15.74 -6.08
C GLU A 3 16.63 14.62 -5.22
N TRP A 4 15.29 14.56 -5.16
CA TRP A 4 14.59 13.49 -4.48
C TRP A 4 14.87 12.13 -5.11
N LYS A 5 14.78 12.01 -6.43
CA LYS A 5 15.12 10.77 -7.15
C LYS A 5 16.56 10.34 -6.83
N ASN A 6 17.51 11.27 -6.85
CA ASN A 6 18.90 10.99 -6.53
C ASN A 6 19.12 10.56 -5.06
N ALA A 7 18.34 11.11 -4.13
CA ALA A 7 18.38 10.70 -2.74
C ALA A 7 17.89 9.25 -2.57
N PHE A 8 16.76 8.87 -3.21
CA PHE A 8 16.27 7.51 -3.21
C PHE A 8 17.26 6.52 -3.85
N LYS A 9 17.85 6.87 -4.99
CA LYS A 9 18.90 6.03 -5.62
C LYS A 9 20.08 5.80 -4.68
N ARG A 10 20.58 6.86 -4.03
CA ARG A 10 21.67 6.74 -3.04
C ARG A 10 21.26 5.85 -1.87
N PHE A 11 20.03 5.99 -1.37
CA PHE A 11 19.52 5.15 -0.30
C PHE A 11 19.52 3.67 -0.71
N ILE A 12 19.02 3.32 -1.89
CA ILE A 12 19.01 1.95 -2.41
C ILE A 12 20.44 1.44 -2.63
N ASN A 13 21.30 2.25 -3.19
CA ASN A 13 22.70 1.88 -3.45
C ASN A 13 23.52 1.65 -2.16
N ASN A 14 23.08 2.18 -1.02
CA ASN A 14 23.69 1.94 0.28
C ASN A 14 23.27 0.59 0.91
N ILE A 15 22.34 -0.14 0.31
CA ILE A 15 21.94 -1.47 0.79
C ILE A 15 23.15 -2.41 0.65
N PRO A 16 23.52 -3.14 1.72
CA PRO A 16 24.63 -4.10 1.66
C PRO A 16 24.37 -5.21 0.62
N PHE A 17 25.40 -5.90 0.18
CA PHE A 17 25.30 -6.94 -0.84
C PHE A 17 24.39 -8.12 -0.48
N TYR A 18 24.17 -8.36 0.81
CA TYR A 18 23.27 -9.40 1.33
C TYR A 18 21.83 -8.91 1.56
N GLY A 19 21.57 -7.61 1.39
CA GLY A 19 20.25 -7.02 1.56
C GLY A 19 19.45 -6.96 0.26
N ALA A 20 18.19 -6.59 0.36
CA ALA A 20 17.29 -6.40 -0.77
C ALA A 20 16.54 -5.06 -0.67
N ALA A 21 16.24 -4.47 -1.81
CA ALA A 21 15.29 -3.36 -1.92
C ALA A 21 13.90 -3.91 -2.26
N ILE A 22 12.91 -3.65 -1.41
CA ILE A 22 11.50 -4.01 -1.66
C ILE A 22 10.79 -2.77 -2.15
N ILE A 23 10.32 -2.79 -3.39
CA ILE A 23 9.92 -1.59 -4.12
C ILE A 23 8.55 -1.75 -4.78
N CYS A 24 7.64 -0.79 -4.55
CA CYS A 24 6.37 -0.70 -5.26
C CYS A 24 6.58 -0.24 -6.70
N ILE A 25 6.12 -1.04 -7.68
CA ILE A 25 6.25 -0.69 -9.10
C ILE A 25 4.98 -0.09 -9.71
N ASP A 26 3.96 0.19 -8.91
CA ASP A 26 2.73 0.82 -9.42
C ASP A 26 2.92 2.32 -9.68
N ASP A 27 3.98 2.94 -9.11
CA ASP A 27 4.30 4.35 -9.34
C ASP A 27 5.28 4.52 -10.51
N PRO A 28 4.93 5.31 -11.55
CA PRO A 28 5.80 5.53 -12.71
C PRO A 28 7.14 6.18 -12.36
N THR A 29 7.18 7.00 -11.32
CA THR A 29 8.42 7.63 -10.85
C THR A 29 9.38 6.59 -10.30
N ILE A 30 8.83 5.66 -9.51
CA ILE A 30 9.60 4.54 -8.94
C ILE A 30 10.10 3.63 -10.07
N GLN A 31 9.26 3.29 -11.04
CA GLN A 31 9.69 2.51 -12.22
C GLN A 31 10.89 3.16 -12.94
N SER A 32 10.87 4.50 -13.08
CA SER A 32 11.99 5.22 -13.72
C SER A 32 13.28 5.18 -12.90
N ILE A 33 13.22 4.96 -11.60
CA ILE A 33 14.40 4.85 -10.71
C ILE A 33 14.99 3.43 -10.78
N ILE A 34 14.14 2.41 -10.81
CA ILE A 34 14.57 1.00 -10.80
C ILE A 34 15.50 0.69 -11.97
N SER A 35 15.22 1.23 -13.16
CA SER A 35 16.06 1.03 -14.35
C SER A 35 17.48 1.58 -14.23
N GLU A 36 17.74 2.44 -13.26
CA GLU A 36 19.02 3.09 -13.02
C GLU A 36 19.77 2.52 -11.79
N ILE A 37 19.22 1.44 -11.17
CA ILE A 37 19.84 0.75 -10.04
C ILE A 37 20.59 -0.46 -10.57
N GLU A 38 21.87 -0.53 -10.29
CA GLU A 38 22.76 -1.60 -10.70
C GLU A 38 23.21 -2.39 -9.46
N ASP A 39 23.53 -3.67 -9.66
CA ASP A 39 24.15 -4.57 -8.67
C ASP A 39 23.42 -4.69 -7.31
N LYS A 40 22.09 -4.48 -7.29
CA LYS A 40 21.27 -4.66 -6.09
C LYS A 40 20.18 -5.71 -6.30
N LYS A 41 19.91 -6.50 -5.27
CA LYS A 41 18.73 -7.36 -5.23
C LYS A 41 17.50 -6.49 -5.09
N ILE A 42 16.64 -6.49 -6.11
CA ILE A 42 15.38 -5.77 -6.10
C ILE A 42 14.24 -6.78 -6.12
N ILE A 43 13.34 -6.65 -5.16
CA ILE A 43 12.08 -7.38 -5.06
C ILE A 43 10.97 -6.36 -5.29
N THR A 44 10.15 -6.60 -6.29
CA THR A 44 9.08 -5.68 -6.67
C THR A 44 7.73 -6.17 -6.16
N TYR A 45 6.89 -5.23 -5.76
CA TYR A 45 5.51 -5.53 -5.41
C TYR A 45 4.55 -4.52 -6.02
N GLY A 46 3.29 -4.90 -6.15
CA GLY A 46 2.23 -4.04 -6.66
C GLY A 46 1.06 -4.78 -7.27
N LEU A 47 0.21 -4.04 -7.98
CA LEU A 47 -0.91 -4.57 -8.76
C LEU A 47 -0.49 -4.85 -10.21
N SER A 48 0.62 -4.24 -10.63
CA SER A 48 1.18 -4.41 -11.96
C SER A 48 1.52 -5.88 -12.27
N PRO A 49 1.21 -6.37 -13.49
CA PRO A 49 1.57 -7.73 -13.89
C PRO A 49 3.08 -8.04 -13.85
N GLN A 50 3.93 -7.03 -13.83
CA GLN A 50 5.39 -7.17 -13.78
C GLN A 50 5.93 -7.27 -12.35
N ALA A 51 5.10 -7.11 -11.32
CA ALA A 51 5.53 -7.22 -9.93
C ALA A 51 5.89 -8.67 -9.56
N ASP A 52 6.97 -8.85 -8.79
CA ASP A 52 7.34 -10.16 -8.23
C ASP A 52 6.30 -10.64 -7.20
N PHE A 53 5.71 -9.71 -6.44
CA PHE A 53 4.60 -9.95 -5.52
C PHE A 53 3.39 -9.13 -5.96
N ARG A 54 2.36 -9.80 -6.42
CA ARG A 54 1.18 -9.16 -7.00
C ARG A 54 -0.10 -9.57 -6.27
N ALA A 55 -0.99 -8.60 -6.03
CA ALA A 55 -2.35 -8.90 -5.61
C ALA A 55 -3.28 -8.98 -6.83
N THR A 56 -4.12 -10.01 -6.83
CA THR A 56 -5.15 -10.24 -7.84
C THR A 56 -6.47 -10.61 -7.17
N ASN A 57 -7.60 -10.54 -7.89
CA ASN A 57 -8.93 -10.88 -7.39
C ASN A 57 -9.30 -10.09 -6.12
N ILE A 58 -8.99 -8.80 -6.10
CA ILE A 58 -9.25 -7.95 -4.94
C ILE A 58 -10.74 -7.66 -4.83
N VAL A 59 -11.33 -7.98 -3.67
CA VAL A 59 -12.73 -7.73 -3.36
C VAL A 59 -12.84 -7.10 -1.97
N PHE A 60 -13.60 -6.00 -1.88
CA PHE A 60 -13.92 -5.35 -0.62
C PHE A 60 -15.33 -5.77 -0.20
N LYS A 61 -15.46 -6.34 0.97
CA LYS A 61 -16.74 -6.79 1.51
C LYS A 61 -16.70 -6.81 3.04
N ASP A 62 -17.76 -6.34 3.67
CA ASP A 62 -17.94 -6.34 5.14
C ASP A 62 -16.73 -5.70 5.86
N SER A 63 -16.26 -4.56 5.37
CA SER A 63 -15.08 -3.83 5.85
C SER A 63 -13.77 -4.64 5.81
N LYS A 64 -13.73 -5.71 5.05
CA LYS A 64 -12.55 -6.56 4.83
C LYS A 64 -12.10 -6.53 3.39
N THR A 65 -10.83 -6.82 3.19
CA THR A 65 -10.24 -7.02 1.87
C THR A 65 -9.91 -8.49 1.67
N PHE A 66 -10.39 -9.04 0.57
CA PHE A 66 -10.09 -10.39 0.10
C PHE A 66 -9.26 -10.28 -1.18
N PHE A 67 -8.21 -11.05 -1.30
CA PHE A 67 -7.36 -11.05 -2.50
C PHE A 67 -6.58 -12.36 -2.65
N SER A 68 -5.99 -12.57 -3.81
CA SER A 68 -5.00 -13.62 -4.05
C SER A 68 -3.62 -12.99 -4.16
N LEU A 69 -2.61 -13.62 -3.54
CA LEU A 69 -1.20 -13.24 -3.68
C LEU A 69 -0.55 -14.12 -4.73
N GLU A 70 -0.03 -13.53 -5.79
CA GLU A 70 0.79 -14.18 -6.81
C GLU A 70 2.25 -13.81 -6.58
N ILE A 71 3.13 -14.81 -6.53
CA ILE A 71 4.58 -14.65 -6.38
C ILE A 71 5.24 -15.24 -7.61
N SER A 72 5.89 -14.39 -8.39
CA SER A 72 6.59 -14.77 -9.62
C SER A 72 8.00 -14.18 -9.64
N PRO A 73 8.93 -14.74 -8.85
CA PRO A 73 10.29 -14.23 -8.83
C PRO A 73 10.96 -14.40 -10.20
N LYS A 74 11.61 -13.35 -10.67
CA LYS A 74 12.22 -13.25 -12.02
C LYS A 74 13.24 -14.37 -12.35
N LYS A 75 13.70 -15.14 -11.35
CA LYS A 75 14.75 -16.15 -11.48
C LYS A 75 14.29 -17.60 -11.29
N ASP A 76 13.07 -17.82 -10.81
CA ASP A 76 12.55 -19.15 -10.54
C ASP A 76 11.23 -19.38 -11.29
N ALA A 77 11.17 -20.45 -12.06
CA ALA A 77 10.04 -20.79 -12.91
C ALA A 77 8.77 -21.25 -12.15
N SER A 78 8.79 -21.30 -10.83
CA SER A 78 7.65 -21.73 -10.01
C SER A 78 6.86 -20.54 -9.46
N ALA A 79 5.98 -19.97 -10.28
CA ALA A 79 4.97 -19.04 -9.78
C ALA A 79 4.15 -19.73 -8.67
N LYS A 80 4.07 -19.09 -7.49
CA LYS A 80 3.21 -19.54 -6.40
C LYS A 80 2.01 -18.63 -6.32
N LYS A 81 0.84 -19.22 -6.16
CA LYS A 81 -0.40 -18.48 -5.90
C LYS A 81 -0.97 -18.91 -4.55
N ILE A 82 -1.23 -17.92 -3.70
CA ILE A 82 -1.89 -18.11 -2.42
C ILE A 82 -3.25 -17.45 -2.52
N GLU A 83 -4.28 -18.25 -2.41
CA GLU A 83 -5.67 -17.79 -2.46
C GLU A 83 -6.19 -17.48 -1.05
N ASN A 84 -7.28 -16.73 -1.02
CA ASN A 84 -7.99 -16.42 0.22
C ASN A 84 -7.13 -15.68 1.26
N MET A 85 -6.31 -14.73 0.79
CA MET A 85 -5.72 -13.74 1.68
C MET A 85 -6.81 -12.81 2.17
N VAL A 86 -6.86 -12.58 3.47
CA VAL A 86 -7.88 -11.71 4.11
C VAL A 86 -7.21 -10.70 5.00
N SER A 87 -7.63 -9.45 4.87
CA SER A 87 -7.21 -8.35 5.73
C SER A 87 -8.43 -7.64 6.30
N ASN A 88 -8.37 -7.23 7.56
CA ASN A 88 -9.42 -6.44 8.21
C ASN A 88 -9.34 -4.94 7.87
N ILE A 89 -8.45 -4.54 6.94
CA ILE A 89 -8.25 -3.15 6.56
C ILE A 89 -8.64 -3.01 5.08
N PRO A 90 -9.64 -2.19 4.74
CA PRO A 90 -10.02 -1.91 3.36
C PRO A 90 -9.05 -0.92 2.69
N GLY A 91 -9.12 -0.84 1.37
CA GLY A 91 -8.38 0.11 0.56
C GLY A 91 -7.22 -0.49 -0.23
N ILE A 92 -7.15 -0.13 -1.51
CA ILE A 92 -6.09 -0.57 -2.43
C ILE A 92 -4.69 -0.26 -1.89
N HIS A 93 -4.50 0.93 -1.31
CA HIS A 93 -3.21 1.32 -0.72
C HIS A 93 -2.80 0.39 0.44
N ASN A 94 -3.76 -0.15 1.21
CA ASN A 94 -3.49 -1.13 2.24
C ASN A 94 -3.13 -2.49 1.66
N VAL A 95 -3.73 -2.89 0.55
CA VAL A 95 -3.28 -4.09 -0.20
C VAL A 95 -1.82 -3.93 -0.62
N GLN A 96 -1.42 -2.79 -1.17
CA GLN A 96 -0.02 -2.52 -1.52
C GLN A 96 0.91 -2.58 -0.30
N ASN A 97 0.50 -2.01 0.84
CA ASN A 97 1.25 -2.12 2.10
C ASN A 97 1.41 -3.59 2.54
N ILE A 98 0.34 -4.39 2.44
CA ILE A 98 0.39 -5.82 2.75
C ILE A 98 1.34 -6.56 1.82
N LEU A 99 1.35 -6.25 0.53
CA LEU A 99 2.28 -6.85 -0.43
C LEU A 99 3.75 -6.56 -0.05
N SER A 100 4.05 -5.35 0.43
CA SER A 100 5.40 -5.02 0.91
C SER A 100 5.80 -5.87 2.11
N VAL A 101 4.87 -6.08 3.06
CA VAL A 101 5.08 -6.94 4.23
C VAL A 101 5.26 -8.40 3.82
N CYS A 102 4.43 -8.92 2.90
CA CYS A 102 4.57 -10.27 2.36
C CYS A 102 5.92 -10.47 1.68
N SER A 103 6.36 -9.51 0.88
CA SER A 103 7.66 -9.54 0.20
C SER A 103 8.81 -9.61 1.20
N MET A 104 8.76 -8.79 2.24
CA MET A 104 9.77 -8.78 3.31
C MET A 104 9.77 -10.08 4.10
N ALA A 105 8.60 -10.57 4.47
CA ALA A 105 8.46 -11.79 5.27
C ALA A 105 8.99 -13.02 4.51
N VAL A 106 8.69 -13.13 3.22
CA VAL A 106 9.23 -14.20 2.37
C VAL A 106 10.76 -14.07 2.23
N GLU A 107 11.29 -12.86 2.08
CA GLU A 107 12.74 -12.63 2.03
C GLU A 107 13.43 -13.03 3.33
N LEU A 108 12.76 -12.90 4.47
CA LEU A 108 13.24 -13.34 5.79
C LEU A 108 12.97 -14.82 6.06
N GLY A 109 12.44 -15.58 5.10
CA GLY A 109 12.17 -17.01 5.24
C GLY A 109 10.94 -17.33 6.10
N ILE A 110 10.03 -16.39 6.31
CA ILE A 110 8.78 -16.61 7.04
C ILE A 110 7.79 -17.33 6.12
N ASP A 111 7.15 -18.37 6.64
CA ASP A 111 6.17 -19.15 5.91
C ASP A 111 4.92 -18.30 5.57
N LEU A 112 4.41 -18.49 4.35
CA LEU A 112 3.25 -17.76 3.85
C LEU A 112 1.96 -18.02 4.63
N GLU A 113 1.81 -19.23 5.20
CA GLU A 113 0.64 -19.54 6.04
C GLU A 113 0.69 -18.75 7.36
N ILE A 114 1.89 -18.52 7.91
CA ILE A 114 2.09 -17.65 9.09
C ILE A 114 1.68 -16.21 8.75
N ILE A 115 2.09 -15.71 7.59
CA ILE A 115 1.71 -14.36 7.12
C ILE A 115 0.20 -14.25 6.98
N LYS A 116 -0.44 -15.26 6.36
CA LYS A 116 -1.89 -15.31 6.18
C LYS A 116 -2.65 -15.27 7.51
N LEU A 117 -2.19 -16.05 8.49
CA LEU A 117 -2.78 -16.03 9.85
C LEU A 117 -2.57 -14.69 10.56
N ALA A 118 -1.38 -14.10 10.43
CA ALA A 118 -1.08 -12.80 11.02
C ALA A 118 -1.97 -11.68 10.45
N LEU A 119 -2.26 -11.70 9.15
CA LEU A 119 -3.16 -10.74 8.51
C LEU A 119 -4.60 -10.84 9.02
N LEU A 120 -5.09 -12.04 9.32
CA LEU A 120 -6.42 -12.24 9.91
C LEU A 120 -6.55 -11.62 11.31
N GLY A 121 -5.45 -11.62 12.09
CA GLY A 121 -5.40 -11.04 13.42
C GLY A 121 -5.00 -9.56 13.46
N PHE A 122 -4.60 -8.99 12.33
CA PHE A 122 -4.14 -7.60 12.29
C PHE A 122 -5.33 -6.64 12.17
N GLU A 123 -5.53 -5.81 13.18
CA GLU A 123 -6.65 -4.85 13.28
C GLU A 123 -6.31 -3.46 12.70
N GLY A 124 -5.12 -3.29 12.16
CA GLY A 124 -4.66 -2.02 11.60
C GLY A 124 -3.79 -1.21 12.54
N VAL A 125 -3.53 0.01 12.15
CA VAL A 125 -2.75 0.99 12.92
C VAL A 125 -3.68 2.11 13.33
N ASN A 126 -3.59 2.56 14.58
CA ASN A 126 -4.38 3.68 15.08
C ASN A 126 -4.27 4.90 14.15
N ARG A 127 -5.39 5.55 13.89
CA ARG A 127 -5.49 6.70 13.00
C ARG A 127 -5.08 6.40 11.55
N ARG A 128 -5.30 5.16 11.08
CA ARG A 128 -5.21 4.75 9.69
C ARG A 128 -6.48 4.03 9.33
N PHE A 129 -7.46 4.80 8.83
CA PHE A 129 -8.83 4.34 8.54
C PHE A 129 -9.44 3.58 9.73
N SER A 130 -9.25 4.10 10.94
CA SER A 130 -9.66 3.45 12.18
C SER A 130 -11.12 3.73 12.49
N LEU A 131 -11.95 2.70 12.62
CA LEU A 131 -13.34 2.85 13.06
C LEU A 131 -13.37 3.27 14.53
N ILE A 132 -13.75 4.52 14.79
CA ILE A 132 -13.85 5.08 16.15
C ILE A 132 -15.19 4.72 16.78
N LYS A 133 -16.27 4.78 16.00
CA LYS A 133 -17.62 4.57 16.53
C LYS A 133 -18.61 4.22 15.42
N ASN A 134 -19.59 3.40 15.78
CA ASN A 134 -20.84 3.27 15.04
C ASN A 134 -21.95 3.89 15.88
N TYR A 135 -22.58 4.95 15.38
CA TYR A 135 -23.66 5.63 16.06
C TYR A 135 -24.90 5.69 15.17
N LYS A 136 -25.96 4.97 15.54
CA LYS A 136 -27.22 4.92 14.78
C LYS A 136 -27.04 4.60 13.28
N GLY A 137 -26.13 3.68 12.96
CA GLY A 137 -25.82 3.31 11.59
C GLY A 137 -24.77 4.19 10.91
N ILE A 138 -24.37 5.30 11.54
CA ILE A 138 -23.30 6.16 11.03
C ILE A 138 -21.96 5.64 11.53
N GLN A 139 -21.09 5.25 10.62
CA GLN A 139 -19.73 4.84 10.94
C GLN A 139 -18.81 6.06 10.93
N ILE A 140 -18.02 6.23 11.99
CA ILE A 140 -17.10 7.34 12.17
C ILE A 140 -15.68 6.78 12.14
N PHE A 141 -14.91 7.21 11.17
CA PHE A 141 -13.50 6.81 11.00
C PHE A 141 -12.55 7.97 11.29
N ASP A 142 -11.39 7.68 11.89
CA ASP A 142 -10.27 8.60 12.03
C ASP A 142 -9.11 8.15 11.14
N ASP A 143 -8.57 9.11 10.39
CA ASP A 143 -7.39 8.90 9.55
C ASP A 143 -6.41 10.07 9.72
N TYR A 144 -5.12 9.77 9.80
CA TYR A 144 -4.06 10.78 9.92
C TYR A 144 -3.67 11.40 8.59
N GLY A 145 -4.29 10.99 7.49
CA GLY A 145 -4.04 11.50 6.15
C GLY A 145 -4.15 13.02 6.10
N HIS A 146 -3.09 13.66 5.66
CA HIS A 146 -2.98 15.13 5.59
C HIS A 146 -2.28 15.60 4.29
N HIS A 147 -1.97 14.68 3.40
CA HIS A 147 -1.51 14.94 2.04
C HIS A 147 -2.66 14.65 1.06
N PRO A 148 -2.82 15.38 -0.07
CA PRO A 148 -3.92 15.15 -1.01
C PRO A 148 -4.06 13.67 -1.44
N ILE A 149 -2.95 13.01 -1.71
CA ILE A 149 -2.93 11.59 -2.09
C ILE A 149 -3.48 10.70 -0.97
N GLU A 150 -3.12 10.97 0.29
CA GLU A 150 -3.62 10.22 1.45
C GLU A 150 -5.13 10.45 1.63
N ILE A 151 -5.60 11.70 1.52
CA ILE A 151 -7.01 12.05 1.61
C ILE A 151 -7.80 11.31 0.52
N LYS A 152 -7.33 11.36 -0.72
CA LYS A 152 -7.95 10.67 -1.85
C LYS A 152 -8.01 9.16 -1.63
N ALA A 153 -6.94 8.56 -1.12
CA ALA A 153 -6.90 7.13 -0.82
C ALA A 153 -7.90 6.74 0.28
N THR A 154 -8.00 7.55 1.35
CA THR A 154 -8.97 7.35 2.45
C THR A 154 -10.41 7.48 1.97
N LEU A 155 -10.71 8.49 1.13
CA LEU A 155 -12.04 8.67 0.56
C LEU A 155 -12.41 7.54 -0.41
N SER A 156 -11.47 7.07 -1.22
CA SER A 156 -11.66 5.90 -2.08
C SER A 156 -11.98 4.66 -1.25
N ALA A 157 -11.21 4.39 -0.18
CA ALA A 157 -11.47 3.27 0.73
C ALA A 157 -12.86 3.40 1.40
N SER A 158 -13.29 4.62 1.73
CA SER A 158 -14.63 4.85 2.25
C SER A 158 -15.71 4.46 1.23
N ARG A 159 -15.50 4.73 -0.06
CA ARG A 159 -16.43 4.35 -1.13
C ARG A 159 -16.46 2.85 -1.41
N GLU A 160 -15.36 2.15 -1.13
CA GLU A 160 -15.30 0.69 -1.28
C GLU A 160 -16.17 -0.05 -0.25
N ILE A 161 -16.43 0.57 0.92
CA ILE A 161 -17.20 -0.06 2.01
C ILE A 161 -18.65 0.41 2.09
N THR A 162 -19.04 1.48 1.39
CA THR A 162 -20.42 1.99 1.40
C THR A 162 -20.83 2.66 0.10
N ASN A 163 -22.09 2.50 -0.27
CA ASN A 163 -22.75 3.27 -1.32
C ASN A 163 -23.51 4.49 -0.76
N ASP A 164 -23.55 4.63 0.56
CA ASP A 164 -24.24 5.73 1.24
C ASP A 164 -23.45 7.04 1.17
N LYS A 165 -24.00 8.08 1.77
CA LYS A 165 -23.36 9.39 1.85
C LYS A 165 -22.06 9.33 2.67
N VAL A 166 -20.95 9.76 2.08
CA VAL A 166 -19.68 9.98 2.78
C VAL A 166 -19.53 11.46 3.08
N VAL A 167 -19.21 11.79 4.32
CA VAL A 167 -18.90 13.16 4.78
C VAL A 167 -17.45 13.18 5.23
N ALA A 168 -16.63 14.00 4.59
CA ALA A 168 -15.23 14.21 4.96
C ALA A 168 -15.07 15.48 5.79
N ILE A 169 -14.39 15.37 6.94
CA ILE A 169 -13.97 16.51 7.76
C ILE A 169 -12.45 16.51 7.72
N VAL A 170 -11.85 17.51 7.09
CA VAL A 170 -10.42 17.56 6.83
C VAL A 170 -9.83 18.82 7.45
N GLN A 171 -8.70 18.65 8.15
CA GLN A 171 -7.88 19.74 8.64
C GLN A 171 -6.54 19.72 7.88
N PRO A 172 -6.29 20.67 6.97
CA PRO A 172 -5.02 20.77 6.28
C PRO A 172 -3.89 21.03 7.27
N HIS A 173 -2.74 20.38 7.05
CA HIS A 173 -1.56 20.52 7.89
C HIS A 173 -0.40 21.12 7.11
N ARG A 174 0.23 22.18 7.65
CA ARG A 174 1.26 23.06 7.09
C ARG A 174 0.76 23.95 5.94
N TYR A 175 0.82 25.26 6.17
CA TYR A 175 0.47 26.28 5.18
C TYR A 175 1.27 26.15 3.88
N THR A 176 2.54 25.83 3.96
CA THR A 176 3.42 25.65 2.79
C THR A 176 2.95 24.49 1.91
N ARG A 177 2.53 23.36 2.51
CA ARG A 177 1.98 22.24 1.75
C ARG A 177 0.67 22.62 1.09
N LEU A 178 -0.25 23.24 1.83
CA LEU A 178 -1.54 23.69 1.28
C LEU A 178 -1.33 24.65 0.11
N LYS A 179 -0.40 25.59 0.23
CA LYS A 179 -0.08 26.54 -0.85
C LYS A 179 0.51 25.86 -2.08
N LEU A 180 1.43 24.92 -1.88
CA LEU A 180 2.13 24.25 -2.99
C LEU A 180 1.26 23.22 -3.72
N LEU A 181 0.31 22.60 -3.02
CA LEU A 181 -0.52 21.50 -3.52
C LEU A 181 -2.01 21.88 -3.54
N PHE A 182 -2.34 23.15 -3.69
CA PHE A 182 -3.72 23.63 -3.58
C PHE A 182 -4.66 22.94 -4.57
N GLU A 183 -4.24 22.82 -5.83
CA GLU A 183 -5.02 22.15 -6.87
C GLU A 183 -5.19 20.66 -6.58
N ASP A 184 -4.15 19.99 -6.04
CA ASP A 184 -4.24 18.59 -5.63
C ASP A 184 -5.22 18.42 -4.46
N PHE A 185 -5.25 19.37 -3.50
CA PHE A 185 -6.22 19.35 -2.40
C PHE A 185 -7.65 19.52 -2.92
N THR A 186 -7.89 20.43 -3.84
CA THR A 186 -9.24 20.67 -4.39
C THR A 186 -9.74 19.49 -5.21
N SER A 187 -8.85 18.72 -5.82
CA SER A 187 -9.18 17.54 -6.63
C SER A 187 -9.23 16.23 -5.83
N ALA A 188 -8.94 16.27 -4.54
CA ALA A 188 -8.93 15.06 -3.70
C ALA A 188 -10.33 14.63 -3.22
N PHE A 189 -11.35 15.51 -3.37
CA PHE A 189 -12.73 15.31 -2.87
C PHE A 189 -13.71 14.88 -3.94
#